data_2a3dedf0ea5a0c23f304707bcadd16d9
#
_entry.id   2a3dedf0ea5a0c23f304707bcadd16d9
#
_cell.length_a   1.000
_cell.length_b   1.000
_cell.length_c   1.000
_cell.angle_alpha   90.00
_cell.angle_beta   90.00
_cell.angle_gamma   90.00
#
_symmetry.space_group_name_H-M   'P 1'
#
loop_
_entity.id
_entity.type
_entity.pdbx_description
1 polymer ?
#
loop_
_entity_poly.entity_id
_entity_poly.type
_entity_poly.pdbx_seq_one_letter_code
_entity_poly.pdbx_strand_id
1 'polypeptide(L)'
;MRYIDIDQLQLPAGWQARADTALNELRAEIQKAEDTAQAAGKGAIEIAAARKKIITDELDKPARKKIWQDLAEPLKLISRGKCWYSESRNPTADKNVDHFRPKNRVEEDDGHEGYWWLAFHPRNYRIASQWCNQRRNDKANKTSGGKWDHFPLRPGSFRARREADDLEQEDIELLDPIDPEDWKLLSFRPDGHPTPAKSKGTAEYDRAANSIDIYHLHCKELVDDRRAVAGRVQRLVQNMERLRPKIADPKMRVLYKEEQKELFRNIHKDAEYSGAALAYARAEIYKTEQGHQVKRDWLEEILNANP
;
A
#
# COMPACT_ATOMS: atom_id res chain seq x y z
N MET A 1 3.62 -3.43 4.29
CA MET A 1 2.59 -3.81 3.30
C MET A 1 2.35 -5.31 3.36
N ARG A 2 1.13 -5.76 3.17
CA ARG A 2 0.73 -7.17 2.95
C ARG A 2 -0.27 -7.19 1.80
N TYR A 3 -0.37 -8.33 1.13
CA TYR A 3 -1.37 -8.54 0.09
C TYR A 3 -2.79 -8.37 0.63
N ILE A 4 -3.59 -7.63 -0.12
CA ILE A 4 -5.02 -7.43 0.13
C ILE A 4 -5.80 -8.03 -1.05
N ASP A 5 -6.58 -9.03 -0.76
CA ASP A 5 -7.47 -9.63 -1.74
C ASP A 5 -8.68 -8.71 -2.00
N ILE A 6 -8.58 -7.92 -3.06
CA ILE A 6 -9.61 -6.93 -3.43
C ILE A 6 -10.92 -7.61 -3.87
N ASP A 7 -10.89 -8.87 -4.28
CA ASP A 7 -12.09 -9.59 -4.70
C ASP A 7 -13.02 -9.93 -3.52
N GLN A 8 -12.53 -9.78 -2.27
CA GLN A 8 -13.36 -9.82 -1.06
C GLN A 8 -14.17 -8.55 -0.82
N LEU A 9 -13.97 -7.48 -1.61
CA LEU A 9 -14.69 -6.23 -1.45
C LEU A 9 -16.17 -6.42 -1.80
N GLN A 10 -17.04 -6.18 -0.84
CA GLN A 10 -18.48 -6.16 -1.04
C GLN A 10 -18.95 -4.73 -1.30
N LEU A 11 -19.47 -4.50 -2.49
CA LEU A 11 -20.02 -3.20 -2.86
C LEU A 11 -21.39 -2.99 -2.20
N PRO A 12 -21.69 -1.80 -1.63
CA PRO A 12 -23.01 -1.47 -1.14
C PRO A 12 -24.08 -1.56 -2.25
N ALA A 13 -25.30 -1.88 -1.88
CA ALA A 13 -26.40 -1.98 -2.84
C ALA A 13 -26.53 -0.70 -3.68
N GLY A 14 -26.62 -0.87 -5.01
CA GLY A 14 -26.75 0.23 -5.96
C GLY A 14 -25.48 1.08 -6.15
N TRP A 15 -24.37 0.74 -5.51
CA TRP A 15 -23.14 1.52 -5.63
C TRP A 15 -22.61 1.52 -7.06
N GLN A 16 -22.55 0.36 -7.73
CA GLN A 16 -22.06 0.26 -9.10
C GLN A 16 -22.86 1.12 -10.07
N ALA A 17 -24.18 1.08 -9.99
CA ALA A 17 -25.06 1.91 -10.86
C ALA A 17 -24.80 3.41 -10.67
N ARG A 18 -24.56 3.86 -9.41
CA ARG A 18 -24.17 5.26 -9.15
C ARG A 18 -22.80 5.62 -9.72
N ALA A 19 -21.83 4.72 -9.61
CA ALA A 19 -20.49 4.89 -10.16
C ALA A 19 -20.54 5.01 -11.69
N ASP A 20 -21.28 4.11 -12.36
CA ASP A 20 -21.44 4.11 -13.81
C ASP A 20 -22.15 5.37 -14.31
N THR A 21 -23.21 5.80 -13.61
CA THR A 21 -23.91 7.05 -13.90
C THR A 21 -22.95 8.24 -13.78
N ALA A 22 -22.20 8.30 -12.69
CA ALA A 22 -21.25 9.38 -12.45
C ALA A 22 -20.14 9.47 -13.51
N LEU A 23 -19.64 8.32 -13.96
CA LEU A 23 -18.63 8.27 -15.02
C LEU A 23 -19.22 8.74 -16.37
N ASN A 24 -20.44 8.32 -16.70
CA ASN A 24 -21.11 8.75 -17.93
C ASN A 24 -21.41 10.26 -17.95
N GLU A 25 -21.86 10.80 -16.80
CA GLU A 25 -22.06 12.24 -16.68
C GLU A 25 -20.73 13.01 -16.78
N LEU A 26 -19.64 12.51 -16.19
CA LEU A 26 -18.32 13.12 -16.31
C LEU A 26 -17.85 13.16 -17.78
N ARG A 27 -18.03 12.04 -18.51
CA ARG A 27 -17.73 11.99 -19.96
C ARG A 27 -18.52 13.02 -20.76
N ALA A 28 -19.82 13.17 -20.45
CA ALA A 28 -20.68 14.14 -21.12
C ALA A 28 -20.25 15.60 -20.85
N GLU A 29 -19.89 15.94 -19.62
CA GLU A 29 -19.39 17.27 -19.29
C GLU A 29 -18.01 17.57 -19.90
N ILE A 30 -17.13 16.57 -19.99
CA ILE A 30 -15.84 16.69 -20.71
C ILE A 30 -16.11 17.00 -22.20
N GLN A 31 -16.95 16.21 -22.86
CA GLN A 31 -17.26 16.41 -24.28
C GLN A 31 -17.89 17.78 -24.53
N LYS A 32 -18.84 18.20 -23.70
CA LYS A 32 -19.47 19.52 -23.78
C LYS A 32 -18.46 20.67 -23.63
N ALA A 33 -17.47 20.50 -22.76
CA ALA A 33 -16.40 21.52 -22.59
C ALA A 33 -15.50 21.60 -23.82
N GLU A 34 -15.16 20.45 -24.44
CA GLU A 34 -14.42 20.37 -25.69
C GLU A 34 -15.19 21.03 -26.85
N ASP A 35 -16.45 20.65 -27.05
CA ASP A 35 -17.32 21.22 -28.08
C ASP A 35 -17.49 22.74 -27.94
N THR A 36 -17.66 23.21 -26.71
CA THR A 36 -17.78 24.66 -26.41
C THR A 36 -16.47 25.40 -26.75
N ALA A 37 -15.33 24.82 -26.40
CA ALA A 37 -14.05 25.43 -26.72
C ALA A 37 -13.76 25.44 -28.23
N GLN A 38 -14.11 24.37 -28.94
CA GLN A 38 -14.00 24.28 -30.42
C GLN A 38 -14.90 25.30 -31.11
N ALA A 39 -16.17 25.40 -30.68
CA ALA A 39 -17.11 26.37 -31.24
C ALA A 39 -16.67 27.84 -30.99
N ALA A 40 -15.91 28.08 -29.96
CA ALA A 40 -15.28 29.38 -29.69
C ALA A 40 -13.99 29.61 -30.47
N GLY A 41 -13.60 28.72 -31.38
CA GLY A 41 -12.38 28.83 -32.18
C GLY A 41 -11.06 28.69 -31.42
N LYS A 42 -11.08 28.01 -30.26
CA LYS A 42 -9.90 27.80 -29.41
C LYS A 42 -8.96 26.78 -30.02
N GLY A 43 -7.65 27.00 -29.79
CA GLY A 43 -6.60 26.07 -30.22
C GLY A 43 -6.52 24.82 -29.31
N ALA A 44 -5.76 23.81 -29.74
CA ALA A 44 -5.62 22.53 -29.05
C ALA A 44 -5.20 22.66 -27.57
N ILE A 45 -4.30 23.61 -27.26
CA ILE A 45 -3.83 23.87 -25.88
C ILE A 45 -4.99 24.38 -25.00
N GLU A 46 -5.80 25.28 -25.52
CA GLU A 46 -6.93 25.86 -24.76
C GLU A 46 -8.05 24.83 -24.59
N ILE A 47 -8.27 23.95 -25.57
CA ILE A 47 -9.22 22.84 -25.48
C ILE A 47 -8.75 21.85 -24.38
N ALA A 48 -7.49 21.46 -24.39
CA ALA A 48 -6.91 20.61 -23.36
C ALA A 48 -7.01 21.23 -21.95
N ALA A 49 -6.76 22.55 -21.84
CA ALA A 49 -6.92 23.26 -20.56
C ALA A 49 -8.39 23.29 -20.09
N ALA A 50 -9.35 23.51 -20.99
CA ALA A 50 -10.77 23.46 -20.68
C ALA A 50 -11.20 22.07 -20.21
N ARG A 51 -10.73 21.02 -20.88
CA ARG A 51 -10.93 19.63 -20.52
C ARG A 51 -10.38 19.32 -19.13
N LYS A 52 -9.11 19.64 -18.87
CA LYS A 52 -8.46 19.44 -17.56
C LYS A 52 -9.19 20.15 -16.43
N LYS A 53 -9.66 21.39 -16.70
CA LYS A 53 -10.44 22.16 -15.73
C LYS A 53 -11.76 21.47 -15.39
N ILE A 54 -12.54 21.02 -16.38
CA ILE A 54 -13.84 20.38 -16.12
C ILE A 54 -13.69 19.05 -15.41
N ILE A 55 -12.66 18.25 -15.73
CA ILE A 55 -12.34 17.01 -15.01
C ILE A 55 -12.14 17.30 -13.51
N THR A 56 -11.33 18.30 -13.19
CA THR A 56 -11.06 18.69 -11.80
C THR A 56 -12.31 19.19 -11.11
N ASP A 57 -13.06 20.13 -11.73
CA ASP A 57 -14.25 20.73 -11.16
C ASP A 57 -15.34 19.68 -10.90
N GLU A 58 -15.52 18.72 -11.83
CA GLU A 58 -16.50 17.64 -11.70
C GLU A 58 -16.12 16.66 -10.58
N LEU A 59 -14.88 16.19 -10.55
CA LEU A 59 -14.41 15.26 -9.53
C LEU A 59 -14.36 15.87 -8.12
N ASP A 60 -14.29 17.19 -8.02
CA ASP A 60 -14.32 17.90 -6.73
C ASP A 60 -15.71 18.09 -6.15
N LYS A 61 -16.78 17.86 -6.92
CA LYS A 61 -18.17 17.95 -6.44
C LYS A 61 -18.40 16.98 -5.28
N PRO A 62 -19.10 17.40 -4.21
CA PRO A 62 -19.39 16.53 -3.06
C PRO A 62 -20.10 15.22 -3.43
N ALA A 63 -21.02 15.27 -4.40
CA ALA A 63 -21.73 14.09 -4.88
C ALA A 63 -20.79 13.05 -5.52
N ARG A 64 -19.76 13.50 -6.25
CA ARG A 64 -18.75 12.64 -6.83
C ARG A 64 -17.83 12.04 -5.76
N LYS A 65 -17.35 12.90 -4.85
CA LYS A 65 -16.52 12.47 -3.72
C LYS A 65 -17.19 11.40 -2.89
N LYS A 66 -18.51 11.52 -2.68
CA LYS A 66 -19.29 10.56 -1.90
C LYS A 66 -19.22 9.14 -2.48
N ILE A 67 -19.08 8.97 -3.81
CA ILE A 67 -19.04 7.65 -4.43
C ILE A 67 -17.86 6.81 -3.90
N TRP A 68 -16.64 7.34 -3.91
CA TRP A 68 -15.50 6.58 -3.35
C TRP A 68 -15.46 6.61 -1.83
N GLN A 69 -15.98 7.66 -1.19
CA GLN A 69 -16.08 7.73 0.27
C GLN A 69 -17.02 6.65 0.83
N ASP A 70 -18.11 6.31 0.11
CA ASP A 70 -19.02 5.24 0.51
C ASP A 70 -18.33 3.86 0.56
N LEU A 71 -17.18 3.68 -0.12
CA LEU A 71 -16.38 2.46 -0.03
C LEU A 71 -15.33 2.48 1.07
N ALA A 72 -15.17 3.57 1.82
CA ALA A 72 -14.15 3.65 2.86
C ALA A 72 -14.29 2.52 3.91
N GLU A 73 -15.51 2.30 4.42
CA GLU A 73 -15.75 1.24 5.41
C GLU A 73 -15.64 -0.17 4.82
N PRO A 74 -16.25 -0.51 3.66
CA PRO A 74 -16.01 -1.81 3.00
C PRO A 74 -14.52 -2.11 2.76
N LEU A 75 -13.74 -1.12 2.28
CA LEU A 75 -12.30 -1.27 2.05
C LEU A 75 -11.51 -1.43 3.36
N LYS A 76 -11.89 -0.73 4.44
CA LYS A 76 -11.29 -0.93 5.77
C LYS A 76 -11.55 -2.34 6.31
N LEU A 77 -12.73 -2.90 6.06
CA LEU A 77 -13.08 -4.24 6.55
C LEU A 77 -12.13 -5.31 6.01
N ILE A 78 -11.81 -5.31 4.71
CA ILE A 78 -10.92 -6.33 4.11
C ILE A 78 -9.47 -6.21 4.57
N SER A 79 -9.05 -5.06 5.12
CA SER A 79 -7.72 -4.87 5.73
C SER A 79 -7.74 -4.87 7.26
N ARG A 80 -8.86 -5.20 7.89
CA ARG A 80 -9.03 -5.11 9.35
C ARG A 80 -8.67 -3.73 9.91
N GLY A 81 -9.06 -2.68 9.21
CA GLY A 81 -8.83 -1.30 9.60
C GLY A 81 -7.39 -0.80 9.44
N LYS A 82 -6.51 -1.54 8.76
CA LYS A 82 -5.12 -1.13 8.51
C LYS A 82 -5.00 -0.23 7.29
N CYS A 83 -4.00 0.65 7.30
CA CYS A 83 -3.49 1.29 6.09
C CYS A 83 -2.87 0.21 5.18
N TRP A 84 -3.23 0.20 3.90
CA TRP A 84 -2.75 -0.83 2.98
C TRP A 84 -1.26 -0.71 2.65
N TYR A 85 -0.70 0.51 2.72
CA TYR A 85 0.71 0.77 2.47
C TYR A 85 1.60 0.47 3.69
N SER A 86 1.26 1.01 4.86
CA SER A 86 2.09 0.93 6.07
C SER A 86 1.74 -0.21 7.01
N GLU A 87 0.56 -0.80 6.92
CA GLU A 87 -0.06 -1.75 7.86
C GLU A 87 -0.38 -1.17 9.25
N SER A 88 -0.26 0.14 9.44
CA SER A 88 -0.65 0.77 10.70
C SER A 88 -2.16 0.86 10.83
N ARG A 89 -2.68 0.66 12.04
CA ARG A 89 -4.10 0.92 12.33
C ARG A 89 -4.37 2.37 12.64
N ASN A 90 -3.54 2.98 13.48
CA ASN A 90 -3.70 4.34 13.99
C ASN A 90 -5.19 4.74 14.14
N PRO A 91 -5.87 4.34 15.23
CA PRO A 91 -7.31 4.50 15.36
C PRO A 91 -7.76 5.96 15.49
N THR A 92 -6.83 6.87 15.77
CA THR A 92 -7.08 8.32 15.96
C THR A 92 -6.86 9.13 14.68
N ALA A 93 -6.34 8.52 13.61
CA ALA A 93 -6.12 9.19 12.34
C ALA A 93 -7.11 8.71 11.29
N ASP A 94 -7.72 9.65 10.58
CA ASP A 94 -8.56 9.37 9.44
C ASP A 94 -7.78 8.60 8.37
N LYS A 95 -8.41 7.59 7.81
CA LYS A 95 -7.93 6.90 6.63
C LYS A 95 -8.73 7.35 5.43
N ASN A 96 -8.01 7.68 4.38
CA ASN A 96 -8.57 8.15 3.12
C ASN A 96 -8.67 7.01 2.11
N VAL A 97 -9.65 7.10 1.23
CA VAL A 97 -9.64 6.33 -0.02
C VAL A 97 -8.67 7.04 -0.96
N ASP A 98 -7.52 6.41 -1.19
CA ASP A 98 -6.54 6.81 -2.18
C ASP A 98 -6.88 6.20 -3.54
N HIS A 99 -6.66 6.94 -4.61
CA HIS A 99 -6.69 6.43 -5.98
C HIS A 99 -5.28 5.99 -6.37
N PHE A 100 -5.06 4.70 -6.54
CA PHE A 100 -3.72 4.16 -6.87
C PHE A 100 -3.17 4.80 -8.14
N ARG A 101 -3.93 4.81 -9.24
CA ARG A 101 -3.72 5.70 -10.38
C ARG A 101 -4.44 7.02 -10.12
N PRO A 102 -3.71 8.14 -9.99
CA PRO A 102 -4.30 9.42 -9.60
C PRO A 102 -5.36 9.93 -10.57
N LYS A 103 -6.47 10.42 -10.06
CA LYS A 103 -7.64 10.76 -10.89
C LYS A 103 -7.60 12.13 -11.57
N ASN A 104 -6.80 13.10 -11.07
CA ASN A 104 -6.86 14.50 -11.57
C ASN A 104 -5.61 14.93 -12.31
N ARG A 105 -4.44 14.40 -11.92
CA ARG A 105 -3.13 14.71 -12.49
C ARG A 105 -2.14 13.64 -12.07
N VAL A 106 -0.99 13.61 -12.71
CA VAL A 106 0.15 12.77 -12.33
C VAL A 106 1.33 13.69 -12.08
N GLU A 107 1.98 13.55 -10.93
CA GLU A 107 3.08 14.44 -10.52
C GLU A 107 4.29 14.36 -11.46
N GLU A 108 4.54 13.18 -12.01
CA GLU A 108 5.67 12.93 -12.93
C GLU A 108 5.36 13.31 -14.39
N ASP A 109 4.15 13.84 -14.68
CA ASP A 109 3.74 14.20 -16.04
C ASP A 109 2.74 15.36 -16.01
N ASP A 110 3.22 16.59 -16.10
CA ASP A 110 2.42 17.83 -16.06
C ASP A 110 1.34 17.88 -17.15
N GLY A 111 1.59 17.19 -18.26
CA GLY A 111 0.64 17.11 -19.38
C GLY A 111 -0.46 16.07 -19.17
N HIS A 112 -0.39 15.26 -18.12
CA HIS A 112 -1.38 14.21 -17.86
C HIS A 112 -2.58 14.76 -17.08
N GLU A 113 -3.79 14.41 -17.51
CA GLU A 113 -5.05 14.86 -16.88
C GLU A 113 -5.47 13.97 -15.69
N GLY A 114 -4.62 13.03 -15.27
CA GLY A 114 -4.97 11.95 -14.35
C GLY A 114 -5.74 10.83 -15.08
N TYR A 115 -5.93 9.74 -14.36
CA TYR A 115 -6.71 8.59 -14.81
C TYR A 115 -8.18 8.79 -14.40
N TRP A 116 -8.80 9.88 -14.89
CA TRP A 116 -10.14 10.30 -14.48
C TRP A 116 -11.20 9.24 -14.75
N TRP A 117 -11.03 8.39 -15.78
CA TRP A 117 -11.91 7.27 -16.12
C TRP A 117 -11.87 6.13 -15.08
N LEU A 118 -10.85 6.09 -14.22
CA LEU A 118 -10.73 5.18 -13.09
C LEU A 118 -11.18 5.80 -11.77
N ALA A 119 -11.69 7.04 -11.79
CA ALA A 119 -12.07 7.75 -10.57
C ALA A 119 -13.16 7.04 -9.76
N PHE A 120 -14.04 6.29 -10.44
CA PHE A 120 -15.13 5.53 -9.82
C PHE A 120 -14.95 4.02 -9.96
N HIS A 121 -13.73 3.54 -10.24
CA HIS A 121 -13.42 2.12 -10.36
C HIS A 121 -12.90 1.55 -9.03
N PRO A 122 -13.59 0.57 -8.39
CA PRO A 122 -13.26 0.15 -7.02
C PRO A 122 -11.88 -0.49 -6.91
N ARG A 123 -11.39 -1.18 -7.96
CA ARG A 123 -10.03 -1.75 -7.97
C ARG A 123 -8.92 -0.69 -8.03
N ASN A 124 -9.25 0.58 -8.28
CA ASN A 124 -8.30 1.69 -8.21
C ASN A 124 -8.20 2.30 -6.81
N TYR A 125 -8.92 1.78 -5.81
CA TYR A 125 -8.93 2.35 -4.45
C TYR A 125 -8.03 1.60 -3.48
N ARG A 126 -7.36 2.36 -2.59
CA ARG A 126 -6.56 1.85 -1.48
C ARG A 126 -6.92 2.61 -0.21
N ILE A 127 -6.99 1.94 0.93
CA ILE A 127 -7.13 2.63 2.22
C ILE A 127 -5.75 3.06 2.69
N ALA A 128 -5.53 4.35 2.79
CA ALA A 128 -4.27 4.94 3.19
C ALA A 128 -4.41 5.83 4.43
N SER A 129 -3.42 5.75 5.33
CA SER A 129 -3.27 6.75 6.39
C SER A 129 -2.89 8.10 5.79
N GLN A 130 -3.17 9.17 6.52
CA GLN A 130 -2.81 10.52 6.05
C GLN A 130 -1.31 10.66 5.75
N TRP A 131 -0.45 10.01 6.54
CA TRP A 131 1.01 10.04 6.33
C TRP A 131 1.44 9.36 5.03
N CYS A 132 0.75 8.29 4.65
CA CYS A 132 1.05 7.59 3.38
C CYS A 132 0.39 8.25 2.16
N ASN A 133 -0.68 9.03 2.36
CA ASN A 133 -1.46 9.61 1.26
C ASN A 133 -1.17 11.08 1.00
N GLN A 134 -0.95 11.89 2.05
CA GLN A 134 -0.76 13.34 1.93
C GLN A 134 0.73 13.69 2.00
N ARG A 135 1.16 14.71 1.24
CA ARG A 135 2.52 15.24 1.35
C ARG A 135 2.80 15.75 2.76
N ARG A 136 3.79 15.17 3.41
CA ARG A 136 4.20 15.49 4.78
C ARG A 136 5.71 15.48 4.93
N ASN A 137 6.18 16.33 5.85
CA ASN A 137 7.57 16.37 6.27
C ASN A 137 7.69 15.81 7.69
N ASP A 138 8.50 14.80 7.86
CA ASP A 138 8.92 14.31 9.18
C ASP A 138 10.24 14.99 9.56
N LYS A 139 10.14 15.96 10.47
CA LYS A 139 11.31 16.73 10.94
C LYS A 139 12.24 15.87 11.81
N ALA A 140 11.71 14.85 12.48
CA ALA A 140 12.49 14.01 13.39
C ALA A 140 13.46 13.11 12.61
N ASN A 141 12.99 12.44 11.57
CA ASN A 141 13.82 11.60 10.71
C ASN A 141 14.35 12.33 9.46
N LYS A 142 14.01 13.62 9.30
CA LYS A 142 14.38 14.43 8.13
C LYS A 142 13.95 13.78 6.82
N THR A 143 12.75 13.20 6.80
CA THR A 143 12.16 12.55 5.65
C THR A 143 10.91 13.30 5.17
N SER A 144 10.55 13.11 3.92
CA SER A 144 9.31 13.61 3.35
C SER A 144 8.68 12.52 2.47
N GLY A 145 7.37 12.58 2.29
CA GLY A 145 6.65 11.64 1.46
C GLY A 145 5.15 11.88 1.52
N GLY A 146 4.41 10.93 1.07
CA GLY A 146 2.97 10.95 0.87
C GLY A 146 2.62 10.82 -0.59
N LYS A 147 1.89 9.76 -0.94
CA LYS A 147 1.62 9.35 -2.33
C LYS A 147 0.98 10.48 -3.15
N TRP A 148 -0.04 11.13 -2.61
CA TRP A 148 -0.74 12.23 -3.30
C TRP A 148 -1.05 11.87 -4.76
N ASP A 149 -0.46 12.61 -5.73
CA ASP A 149 -0.63 12.39 -7.16
C ASP A 149 0.59 11.68 -7.81
N HIS A 150 1.50 11.13 -6.99
CA HIS A 150 2.64 10.38 -7.50
C HIS A 150 2.19 9.04 -8.12
N PHE A 151 2.65 8.81 -9.34
CA PHE A 151 2.48 7.55 -10.06
C PHE A 151 3.63 7.39 -11.07
N PRO A 152 4.85 7.18 -10.58
CA PRO A 152 6.01 7.02 -11.45
C PRO A 152 5.92 5.72 -12.25
N LEU A 153 6.32 5.81 -13.50
CA LEU A 153 6.58 4.67 -14.37
C LEU A 153 8.06 4.60 -14.67
N ARG A 154 8.55 3.42 -15.04
CA ARG A 154 9.92 3.26 -15.47
C ARG A 154 10.23 4.17 -16.65
N PRO A 155 11.42 4.80 -16.71
CA PRO A 155 11.81 5.64 -17.84
C PRO A 155 11.64 4.93 -19.18
N GLY A 156 10.91 5.57 -20.09
CA GLY A 156 10.58 5.00 -21.40
C GLY A 156 9.36 4.07 -21.46
N SER A 157 8.72 3.82 -20.31
CA SER A 157 7.46 3.07 -20.26
C SER A 157 6.33 3.84 -20.94
N PHE A 158 5.40 3.11 -21.55
CA PHE A 158 4.12 3.64 -22.01
C PHE A 158 3.34 4.17 -20.81
N ARG A 159 2.63 5.30 -20.99
CA ARG A 159 1.67 5.84 -20.03
C ARG A 159 0.31 6.01 -20.71
N ALA A 160 -0.71 5.37 -20.16
CA ALA A 160 -2.07 5.47 -20.65
C ALA A 160 -2.62 6.89 -20.43
N ARG A 161 -3.11 7.52 -21.49
CA ARG A 161 -3.67 8.88 -21.49
C ARG A 161 -5.15 8.93 -21.77
N ARG A 162 -5.72 7.80 -22.20
CA ARG A 162 -7.12 7.66 -22.58
C ARG A 162 -7.68 6.37 -22.03
N GLU A 163 -8.97 6.35 -21.84
CA GLU A 163 -9.70 5.18 -21.34
C GLU A 163 -9.51 3.93 -22.20
N ALA A 164 -9.29 4.10 -23.51
CA ALA A 164 -9.06 2.99 -24.44
C ALA A 164 -7.62 2.45 -24.43
N ASP A 165 -6.71 3.11 -23.75
CA ASP A 165 -5.31 2.69 -23.64
C ASP A 165 -5.19 1.48 -22.70
N ASP A 166 -4.28 0.57 -23.03
CA ASP A 166 -4.04 -0.64 -22.26
C ASP A 166 -3.16 -0.35 -21.04
N LEU A 167 -3.74 -0.45 -19.86
CA LEU A 167 -3.06 -0.20 -18.59
C LEU A 167 -1.99 -1.24 -18.24
N GLU A 168 -2.04 -2.44 -18.83
CA GLU A 168 -1.05 -3.50 -18.59
C GLU A 168 0.31 -3.19 -19.22
N GLN A 169 0.37 -2.21 -20.14
CA GLN A 169 1.62 -1.75 -20.75
C GLN A 169 2.40 -0.75 -19.86
N GLU A 170 1.82 -0.34 -18.74
CA GLU A 170 2.48 0.57 -17.81
C GLU A 170 3.44 -0.19 -16.90
N ASP A 171 4.74 0.12 -16.99
CA ASP A 171 5.77 -0.43 -16.09
C ASP A 171 5.84 0.39 -14.80
N ILE A 172 5.00 0.03 -13.84
CA ILE A 172 4.73 0.83 -12.63
C ILE A 172 5.89 0.72 -11.65
N GLU A 173 6.40 1.86 -11.18
CA GLU A 173 7.48 1.97 -10.19
C GLU A 173 6.98 2.04 -8.72
N LEU A 174 5.71 1.74 -8.49
CA LEU A 174 5.13 1.62 -7.15
C LEU A 174 4.67 0.19 -6.87
N LEU A 175 4.81 -0.22 -5.62
CA LEU A 175 4.25 -1.48 -5.14
C LEU A 175 2.75 -1.31 -4.89
N ASP A 176 1.97 -2.27 -5.36
CA ASP A 176 0.52 -2.28 -5.18
C ASP A 176 0.09 -3.31 -4.13
N PRO A 177 -0.62 -2.90 -3.06
CA PRO A 177 -1.11 -3.84 -2.06
C PRO A 177 -2.05 -4.95 -2.58
N ILE A 178 -2.65 -4.77 -3.75
CA ILE A 178 -3.52 -5.81 -4.38
C ILE A 178 -2.76 -6.74 -5.35
N ASP A 179 -1.47 -6.49 -5.56
CA ASP A 179 -0.61 -7.44 -6.24
C ASP A 179 -0.09 -8.50 -5.25
N PRO A 180 -0.29 -9.81 -5.49
CA PRO A 180 0.09 -10.86 -4.55
C PRO A 180 1.61 -11.01 -4.39
N GLU A 181 2.42 -10.45 -5.28
CA GLU A 181 3.88 -10.56 -5.26
C GLU A 181 4.57 -9.30 -4.68
N ASP A 182 3.98 -8.13 -4.83
CA ASP A 182 4.60 -6.85 -4.51
C ASP A 182 4.98 -6.69 -3.03
N TRP A 183 4.17 -7.19 -2.11
CA TRP A 183 4.48 -7.13 -0.68
C TRP A 183 5.77 -7.87 -0.31
N LYS A 184 6.19 -8.87 -1.10
CA LYS A 184 7.42 -9.65 -0.92
C LYS A 184 8.68 -8.87 -1.27
N LEU A 185 8.54 -7.74 -1.95
CA LEU A 185 9.63 -6.85 -2.35
C LEU A 185 10.04 -5.89 -1.22
N LEU A 186 9.28 -5.84 -0.11
CA LEU A 186 9.64 -5.11 1.09
C LEU A 186 10.22 -6.02 2.16
N SER A 187 11.29 -5.56 2.79
CA SER A 187 11.87 -6.13 4.00
C SER A 187 12.06 -5.04 5.05
N PHE A 188 12.49 -5.43 6.25
CA PHE A 188 12.60 -4.51 7.37
C PHE A 188 13.83 -4.86 8.22
N ARG A 189 14.60 -3.82 8.58
CA ARG A 189 15.74 -3.96 9.48
C ARG A 189 15.26 -4.01 10.95
N PRO A 190 16.02 -4.61 11.87
CA PRO A 190 15.65 -4.67 13.29
C PRO A 190 15.44 -3.30 13.96
N ASP A 191 16.02 -2.24 13.39
CA ASP A 191 15.81 -0.86 13.83
C ASP A 191 14.46 -0.24 13.37
N GLY A 192 13.64 -1.01 12.65
CA GLY A 192 12.31 -0.63 12.17
C GLY A 192 12.28 0.00 10.78
N HIS A 193 13.44 0.30 10.19
CA HIS A 193 13.48 0.89 8.85
C HIS A 193 13.07 -0.11 7.77
N PRO A 194 12.22 0.30 6.81
CA PRO A 194 11.92 -0.50 5.65
C PRO A 194 13.14 -0.54 4.71
N THR A 195 13.26 -1.60 3.96
CA THR A 195 14.32 -1.77 2.94
C THR A 195 13.79 -2.63 1.79
N PRO A 196 14.27 -2.42 0.56
CA PRO A 196 14.03 -3.36 -0.52
C PRO A 196 14.50 -4.77 -0.16
N ALA A 197 13.73 -5.79 -0.53
CA ALA A 197 14.10 -7.20 -0.30
C ALA A 197 15.04 -7.75 -1.37
N LYS A 198 15.17 -7.06 -2.51
CA LYS A 198 16.03 -7.45 -3.63
C LYS A 198 17.30 -6.61 -3.67
N SER A 199 18.30 -7.07 -4.43
CA SER A 199 19.59 -6.39 -4.57
C SER A 199 19.48 -5.11 -5.39
N LYS A 200 20.25 -4.10 -5.03
CA LYS A 200 20.39 -2.86 -5.81
C LYS A 200 20.75 -3.14 -7.26
N GLY A 201 20.12 -2.43 -8.19
CA GLY A 201 20.29 -2.59 -9.63
C GLY A 201 19.27 -3.53 -10.27
N THR A 202 18.30 -4.05 -9.51
CA THR A 202 17.13 -4.76 -10.06
C THR A 202 15.91 -3.86 -10.09
N ALA A 203 15.01 -4.13 -11.01
CA ALA A 203 13.73 -3.41 -11.12
C ALA A 203 12.90 -3.49 -9.84
N GLU A 204 12.88 -4.64 -9.22
CA GLU A 204 12.16 -4.89 -7.97
C GLU A 204 12.74 -4.08 -6.81
N TYR A 205 14.06 -3.87 -6.79
CA TYR A 205 14.70 -2.97 -5.83
C TYR A 205 14.22 -1.53 -6.02
N ASP A 206 14.23 -1.04 -7.26
CA ASP A 206 13.84 0.33 -7.58
C ASP A 206 12.37 0.58 -7.25
N ARG A 207 11.46 -0.34 -7.59
CA ARG A 207 10.04 -0.29 -7.21
C ARG A 207 9.85 -0.22 -5.70
N ALA A 208 10.56 -1.05 -4.95
CA ALA A 208 10.48 -1.06 -3.49
C ALA A 208 11.05 0.23 -2.88
N ALA A 209 12.19 0.74 -3.38
CA ALA A 209 12.79 1.98 -2.92
C ALA A 209 11.88 3.18 -3.18
N ASN A 210 11.34 3.32 -4.39
CA ASN A 210 10.38 4.37 -4.74
C ASN A 210 9.13 4.30 -3.84
N SER A 211 8.63 3.10 -3.58
CA SER A 211 7.46 2.92 -2.70
C SER A 211 7.74 3.27 -1.24
N ILE A 212 8.94 2.98 -0.74
CA ILE A 212 9.36 3.37 0.62
C ILE A 212 9.32 4.89 0.76
N ASP A 213 9.85 5.61 -0.22
CA ASP A 213 9.93 7.07 -0.20
C ASP A 213 8.53 7.70 -0.43
N ILE A 214 7.84 7.31 -1.49
CA ILE A 214 6.55 7.89 -1.88
C ILE A 214 5.46 7.59 -0.86
N TYR A 215 5.36 6.37 -0.33
CA TYR A 215 4.40 6.05 0.73
C TYR A 215 4.85 6.49 2.12
N HIS A 216 5.99 7.18 2.22
CA HIS A 216 6.57 7.69 3.47
C HIS A 216 6.69 6.60 4.55
N LEU A 217 7.12 5.39 4.14
CA LEU A 217 7.19 4.25 5.05
C LEU A 217 8.31 4.36 6.09
N HIS A 218 9.22 5.32 5.93
CA HIS A 218 10.37 5.60 6.80
C HIS A 218 10.12 6.77 7.78
N CYS A 219 8.87 7.24 7.93
CA CYS A 219 8.55 8.24 8.96
C CYS A 219 8.72 7.65 10.36
N LYS A 220 9.03 8.54 11.31
CA LYS A 220 9.47 8.17 12.66
C LYS A 220 8.51 7.23 13.37
N GLU A 221 7.22 7.53 13.34
CA GLU A 221 6.19 6.77 14.04
C GLU A 221 6.13 5.32 13.54
N LEU A 222 6.16 5.13 12.21
CA LEU A 222 6.15 3.80 11.61
C LEU A 222 7.44 3.03 11.88
N VAL A 223 8.59 3.71 11.95
CA VAL A 223 9.88 3.10 12.28
C VAL A 223 9.90 2.65 13.74
N ASP A 224 9.45 3.50 14.66
CA ASP A 224 9.43 3.19 16.10
C ASP A 224 8.48 2.02 16.40
N ASP A 225 7.30 2.00 15.82
CA ASP A 225 6.32 0.91 15.96
C ASP A 225 6.90 -0.42 15.46
N ARG A 226 7.52 -0.43 14.27
CA ARG A 226 8.15 -1.63 13.73
C ARG A 226 9.35 -2.10 14.54
N ARG A 227 10.12 -1.17 15.12
CA ARG A 227 11.20 -1.52 16.06
C ARG A 227 10.65 -2.23 17.30
N ALA A 228 9.51 -1.77 17.82
CA ALA A 228 8.85 -2.45 18.94
C ALA A 228 8.39 -3.87 18.55
N VAL A 229 7.87 -4.04 17.33
CA VAL A 229 7.52 -5.36 16.78
C VAL A 229 8.76 -6.25 16.66
N ALA A 230 9.88 -5.74 16.17
CA ALA A 230 11.15 -6.48 16.07
C ALA A 230 11.58 -7.03 17.44
N GLY A 231 11.61 -6.17 18.46
CA GLY A 231 11.96 -6.59 19.83
C GLY A 231 11.00 -7.62 20.42
N ARG A 232 9.71 -7.55 20.07
CA ARG A 232 8.69 -8.54 20.48
C ARG A 232 8.94 -9.89 19.82
N VAL A 233 9.11 -9.93 18.50
CA VAL A 233 9.39 -11.16 17.74
C VAL A 233 10.68 -11.82 18.23
N GLN A 234 11.74 -11.05 18.41
CA GLN A 234 13.01 -11.55 18.91
C GLN A 234 12.86 -12.23 20.29
N ARG A 235 12.14 -11.60 21.23
CA ARG A 235 11.88 -12.19 22.56
C ARG A 235 11.08 -13.49 22.44
N LEU A 236 10.05 -13.56 21.60
CA LEU A 236 9.26 -14.76 21.39
C LEU A 236 10.12 -15.91 20.88
N VAL A 237 10.96 -15.66 19.88
CA VAL A 237 11.87 -16.66 19.33
C VAL A 237 12.88 -17.15 20.39
N GLN A 238 13.49 -16.23 21.15
CA GLN A 238 14.42 -16.57 22.24
C GLN A 238 13.74 -17.39 23.35
N ASN A 239 12.50 -17.05 23.73
CA ASN A 239 11.74 -17.81 24.71
C ASN A 239 11.46 -19.23 24.20
N MET A 240 11.00 -19.36 22.97
CA MET A 240 10.76 -20.66 22.33
C MET A 240 12.04 -21.51 22.28
N GLU A 241 13.19 -20.90 21.93
CA GLU A 241 14.48 -21.60 21.90
C GLU A 241 14.87 -22.15 23.27
N ARG A 242 14.65 -21.38 24.36
CA ARG A 242 14.94 -21.82 25.75
C ARG A 242 13.98 -22.91 26.24
N LEU A 243 12.73 -22.90 25.80
CA LEU A 243 11.70 -23.84 26.22
C LEU A 243 11.78 -25.16 25.45
N ARG A 244 12.18 -25.13 24.20
CA ARG A 244 12.20 -26.28 23.28
C ARG A 244 12.88 -27.52 23.84
N PRO A 245 14.07 -27.47 24.46
CA PRO A 245 14.69 -28.67 25.03
C PRO A 245 13.92 -29.26 26.23
N LYS A 246 12.97 -28.53 26.80
CA LYS A 246 12.22 -28.88 28.02
C LYS A 246 10.78 -29.28 27.74
N ILE A 247 10.35 -29.41 26.48
CA ILE A 247 8.93 -29.69 26.12
C ILE A 247 8.43 -31.10 26.52
N ALA A 248 9.31 -31.97 27.00
CA ALA A 248 8.91 -33.23 27.67
C ALA A 248 8.10 -32.96 28.95
N ASP A 249 8.43 -31.88 29.68
CA ASP A 249 7.65 -31.39 30.81
C ASP A 249 6.34 -30.75 30.29
N PRO A 250 5.17 -31.24 30.77
CA PRO A 250 3.88 -30.69 30.37
C PRO A 250 3.73 -29.18 30.59
N LYS A 251 4.26 -28.64 31.66
CA LYS A 251 4.22 -27.19 31.97
C LYS A 251 5.04 -26.39 30.94
N MET A 252 6.26 -26.84 30.65
CA MET A 252 7.14 -26.19 29.67
C MET A 252 6.55 -26.28 28.25
N ARG A 253 5.89 -27.40 27.93
CA ARG A 253 5.19 -27.56 26.66
C ARG A 253 4.03 -26.56 26.50
N VAL A 254 3.27 -26.30 27.56
CA VAL A 254 2.21 -25.28 27.53
C VAL A 254 2.80 -23.90 27.26
N LEU A 255 3.83 -23.51 28.00
CA LEU A 255 4.51 -22.22 27.79
C LEU A 255 5.07 -22.09 26.34
N TYR A 256 5.70 -23.13 25.82
CA TYR A 256 6.19 -23.12 24.44
C TYR A 256 5.07 -22.89 23.42
N LYS A 257 3.93 -23.54 23.60
CA LYS A 257 2.77 -23.37 22.73
C LYS A 257 2.15 -21.97 22.83
N GLU A 258 2.19 -21.34 23.99
CA GLU A 258 1.72 -19.97 24.17
C GLU A 258 2.61 -18.99 23.43
N GLU A 259 3.94 -19.08 23.55
CA GLU A 259 4.88 -18.27 22.78
C GLU A 259 4.71 -18.47 21.26
N GLN A 260 4.52 -19.70 20.82
CA GLN A 260 4.25 -20.01 19.42
C GLN A 260 2.96 -19.37 18.92
N LYS A 261 1.87 -19.46 19.70
CA LYS A 261 0.60 -18.79 19.35
C LYS A 261 0.76 -17.29 19.26
N GLU A 262 1.53 -16.70 20.16
CA GLU A 262 1.76 -15.25 20.15
C GLU A 262 2.61 -14.84 18.93
N LEU A 263 3.61 -15.64 18.53
CA LEU A 263 4.35 -15.41 17.30
C LEU A 263 3.40 -15.43 16.08
N PHE A 264 2.51 -16.44 16.00
CA PHE A 264 1.52 -16.53 14.93
C PHE A 264 0.56 -15.35 14.90
N ARG A 265 0.12 -14.85 16.06
CA ARG A 265 -0.71 -13.63 16.11
C ARG A 265 0.01 -12.41 15.53
N ASN A 266 1.31 -12.27 15.77
CA ASN A 266 2.08 -11.14 15.24
C ASN A 266 2.33 -11.24 13.75
N ILE A 267 2.54 -12.44 13.19
CA ILE A 267 2.80 -12.63 11.75
C ILE A 267 1.53 -12.82 10.92
N HIS A 268 0.38 -13.03 11.56
CA HIS A 268 -0.89 -13.20 10.85
C HIS A 268 -1.24 -11.95 10.05
N LYS A 269 -1.71 -12.11 8.82
CA LYS A 269 -2.01 -11.00 7.89
C LYS A 269 -2.91 -9.90 8.47
N ASP A 270 -3.75 -10.23 9.45
CA ASP A 270 -4.65 -9.27 10.10
C ASP A 270 -3.96 -8.41 11.19
N ALA A 271 -2.76 -8.78 11.66
CA ALA A 271 -2.03 -8.01 12.65
C ALA A 271 -1.43 -6.73 12.05
N GLU A 272 -1.23 -5.72 12.91
CA GLU A 272 -0.45 -4.54 12.52
C GLU A 272 0.99 -4.93 12.24
N TYR A 273 1.57 -4.33 11.21
CA TYR A 273 2.97 -4.57 10.80
C TYR A 273 3.31 -6.06 10.61
N SER A 274 2.33 -6.87 10.22
CA SER A 274 2.52 -8.32 10.07
C SER A 274 3.58 -8.68 9.04
N GLY A 275 3.73 -7.87 7.98
CA GLY A 275 4.81 -8.01 7.00
C GLY A 275 6.19 -7.81 7.63
N ALA A 276 6.32 -6.82 8.51
CA ALA A 276 7.56 -6.59 9.26
C ALA A 276 7.80 -7.72 10.28
N ALA A 277 6.78 -8.14 11.03
CA ALA A 277 6.88 -9.26 11.98
C ALA A 277 7.35 -10.55 11.29
N LEU A 278 6.80 -10.86 10.12
CA LEU A 278 7.23 -12.03 9.33
C LEU A 278 8.68 -11.89 8.85
N ALA A 279 9.08 -10.70 8.38
CA ALA A 279 10.46 -10.45 7.98
C ALA A 279 11.44 -10.64 9.16
N TYR A 280 11.10 -10.11 10.35
CA TYR A 280 11.90 -10.30 11.55
C TYR A 280 11.97 -11.76 11.98
N ALA A 281 10.84 -12.49 11.97
CA ALA A 281 10.83 -13.91 12.30
C ALA A 281 11.69 -14.74 11.34
N ARG A 282 11.66 -14.43 10.04
CA ARG A 282 12.52 -15.07 9.03
C ARG A 282 14.01 -14.73 9.23
N ALA A 283 14.32 -13.51 9.61
CA ALA A 283 15.69 -13.13 9.95
C ALA A 283 16.25 -13.90 11.16
N GLU A 284 15.37 -14.25 12.13
CA GLU A 284 15.75 -15.07 13.28
C GLU A 284 15.98 -16.56 12.96
N ILE A 285 15.67 -17.04 11.76
CA ILE A 285 16.03 -18.40 11.33
C ILE A 285 17.54 -18.62 11.42
N TYR A 286 18.32 -17.58 11.10
CA TYR A 286 19.77 -17.64 11.19
C TYR A 286 20.26 -16.80 12.38
N LYS A 287 20.99 -17.39 13.31
CA LYS A 287 21.67 -16.69 14.40
C LYS A 287 23.18 -16.82 14.26
N THR A 288 23.91 -15.85 14.77
CA THR A 288 25.36 -15.93 14.88
C THR A 288 25.73 -16.44 16.28
N GLU A 289 26.39 -17.58 16.37
CA GLU A 289 26.98 -18.13 17.60
C GLU A 289 28.49 -18.31 17.41
N GLN A 290 29.29 -17.74 18.30
CA GLN A 290 30.76 -17.82 18.26
C GLN A 290 31.35 -17.49 16.87
N GLY A 291 30.77 -16.54 16.15
CA GLY A 291 31.20 -16.11 14.81
C GLY A 291 30.69 -16.98 13.65
N HIS A 292 29.92 -18.02 13.91
CA HIS A 292 29.34 -18.90 12.89
C HIS A 292 27.82 -18.70 12.79
N GLN A 293 27.29 -18.79 11.56
CA GLN A 293 25.82 -18.82 11.36
C GLN A 293 25.30 -20.21 11.71
N VAL A 294 24.33 -20.25 12.65
CA VAL A 294 23.58 -21.45 13.02
C VAL A 294 22.15 -21.31 12.57
N LYS A 295 21.65 -22.28 11.82
CA LYS A 295 20.26 -22.31 11.32
C LYS A 295 19.32 -22.88 12.37
N ARG A 296 18.21 -22.22 12.62
CA ARG A 296 17.08 -22.70 13.43
C ARG A 296 16.04 -23.40 12.55
N ASP A 297 16.31 -24.64 12.14
CA ASP A 297 15.39 -25.43 11.26
C ASP A 297 13.98 -25.49 11.84
N TRP A 298 13.86 -25.64 13.16
CA TRP A 298 12.58 -25.69 13.86
C TRP A 298 11.74 -24.40 13.67
N LEU A 299 12.38 -23.24 13.56
CA LEU A 299 11.68 -21.97 13.32
C LEU A 299 11.23 -21.86 11.87
N GLU A 300 12.09 -22.28 10.94
CA GLU A 300 11.74 -22.36 9.53
C GLU A 300 10.53 -23.28 9.29
N GLU A 301 10.50 -24.47 9.90
CA GLU A 301 9.37 -25.40 9.85
C GLU A 301 8.07 -24.74 10.35
N ILE A 302 8.13 -24.03 11.49
CA ILE A 302 7.00 -23.31 12.06
C ILE A 302 6.49 -22.23 11.11
N LEU A 303 7.38 -21.43 10.54
CA LEU A 303 7.00 -20.34 9.64
C LEU A 303 6.46 -20.84 8.30
N ASN A 304 6.96 -21.97 7.78
CA ASN A 304 6.48 -22.57 6.54
C ASN A 304 5.11 -23.27 6.70
N ALA A 305 4.80 -23.76 7.89
CA ALA A 305 3.49 -24.33 8.19
C ALA A 305 2.37 -23.28 8.30
N ASN A 306 2.72 -21.97 8.39
CA ASN A 306 1.78 -20.85 8.54
C ASN A 306 2.25 -19.67 7.63
N PRO A 307 2.14 -19.80 6.30
CA PRO A 307 2.62 -18.82 5.32
C PRO A 307 1.87 -17.49 5.34
#